data_70044bdb310f7d66bb34d1ef1fdb8eea
#
_entry.id   70044bdb310f7d66bb34d1ef1fdb8eea
#
_cell.length_a   1.000
_cell.length_b   1.000
_cell.length_c   1.000
_cell.angle_alpha   90.00
_cell.angle_beta   90.00
_cell.angle_gamma   90.00
#
_symmetry.space_group_name_H-M   'P 1'
#
loop_
_entity.id
_entity.type
_entity.pdbx_description
1 polymer ?
#
loop_
_entity_poly.entity_id
_entity_poly.type
_entity_poly.pdbx_seq_one_letter_code
_entity_poly.pdbx_strand_id
1 'polypeptide(L)'
;MSESVQHPDKSGVEGLSALQAQEASGAQGVAETQSTTEPQSSGTVTRYQSLALLGSSLLAAVSTLVVTMIAQRALTGSELTEFLLFWAALFTVTGIITGIQPEITRAVGTARTQTVEGSAPQGARVVTVTAALGAIAGALVLVSSPLWAGQQIPHSAAVGVTVMAVGVFLYALQATMSGVTAGEDRWYLFAAVGGLESAGRLILMLAAALMIPSLAGLEVATVVPMGLWLILALVIVSGRRLWVARADVPAGRLTVNILWSFLSSAAAAVLMMGFPNVLKASGAAESEPVVLGTLILAISITRSPIMIPLQAFQGVAVSAFLKQRHRPVAAFVKPAAAVVAVGAVGALAAYLVGPLLFRLIYPPAAGAESAYEAAASGFPLGALVFASALLALMTLSGNMALAVNQHRIYLAGWVVAAAVTLSLAFLVPAPLVPRAIVALAVGPVCGFVVHMVGVSLASRAEEAPTE
;
A
#
# COMPACT_ATOMS: atom_id res chain seq x y z
N MET A 1 31.89 -17.92 55.84
CA MET A 1 32.47 -17.82 54.48
C MET A 1 31.67 -18.76 53.61
N SER A 2 30.71 -18.26 52.88
CA SER A 2 30.03 -18.99 51.82
C SER A 2 29.70 -17.96 50.73
N GLU A 3 30.41 -18.10 49.60
CA GLU A 3 30.21 -17.30 48.40
C GLU A 3 28.90 -17.66 47.72
N SER A 4 28.10 -16.63 47.44
CA SER A 4 26.92 -16.74 46.60
C SER A 4 27.30 -16.46 45.16
N VAL A 5 27.19 -17.49 44.31
CA VAL A 5 27.36 -17.41 42.84
C VAL A 5 26.09 -16.76 42.24
N GLN A 6 26.24 -15.61 41.63
CA GLN A 6 25.21 -14.97 40.81
C GLN A 6 25.11 -15.62 39.44
N HIS A 7 23.89 -16.06 39.05
CA HIS A 7 23.57 -16.47 37.69
C HIS A 7 23.30 -15.26 36.80
N PRO A 8 23.72 -15.25 35.54
CA PRO A 8 23.42 -14.16 34.60
C PRO A 8 21.97 -14.22 34.08
N ASP A 9 21.41 -13.03 33.99
CA ASP A 9 20.07 -12.68 33.58
C ASP A 9 19.74 -13.10 32.12
N LYS A 10 18.61 -13.78 31.92
CA LYS A 10 18.10 -14.26 30.63
C LYS A 10 17.10 -13.29 29.95
N SER A 11 17.08 -12.01 30.33
CA SER A 11 16.05 -11.06 29.87
C SER A 11 16.24 -10.50 28.44
N GLY A 12 17.27 -10.93 27.70
CA GLY A 12 17.61 -10.33 26.39
C GLY A 12 16.92 -10.93 25.16
N VAL A 13 16.20 -12.06 25.28
CA VAL A 13 15.71 -12.83 24.11
C VAL A 13 14.21 -12.62 23.85
N GLU A 14 13.45 -12.18 24.83
CA GLU A 14 11.99 -12.03 24.72
C GLU A 14 11.51 -10.76 23.99
N GLY A 15 12.34 -9.73 23.84
CA GLY A 15 11.98 -8.50 23.16
C GLY A 15 11.93 -8.58 21.62
N LEU A 16 12.51 -9.63 21.03
CA LEU A 16 12.67 -9.76 19.58
C LEU A 16 11.44 -10.33 18.86
N SER A 17 10.60 -11.09 19.55
CA SER A 17 9.41 -11.71 18.94
C SER A 17 8.21 -10.76 18.81
N ALA A 18 8.13 -9.71 19.64
CA ALA A 18 7.04 -8.75 19.61
C ALA A 18 7.12 -7.77 18.42
N LEU A 19 8.33 -7.40 18.00
CA LEU A 19 8.57 -6.54 16.84
C LEU A 19 8.25 -7.23 15.50
N GLN A 20 8.48 -8.53 15.41
CA GLN A 20 8.24 -9.29 14.17
C GLN A 20 6.76 -9.42 13.81
N ALA A 21 5.88 -9.24 14.75
CA ALA A 21 4.45 -9.44 14.56
C ALA A 21 3.69 -8.16 14.20
N GLN A 22 4.16 -7.02 14.62
CA GLN A 22 3.57 -5.73 14.25
C GLN A 22 3.80 -5.40 12.77
N GLU A 23 4.81 -5.99 12.19
CA GLU A 23 5.29 -5.73 10.84
C GLU A 23 4.66 -6.61 9.75
N ALA A 24 4.11 -7.77 10.11
CA ALA A 24 3.32 -8.60 9.20
C ALA A 24 1.98 -7.94 8.79
N SER A 25 1.54 -6.91 9.53
CA SER A 25 0.34 -6.12 9.26
C SER A 25 0.50 -5.09 8.14
N GLY A 26 1.72 -4.74 7.76
CA GLY A 26 2.04 -3.71 6.75
C GLY A 26 1.78 -4.09 5.29
N ALA A 27 1.21 -5.25 5.00
CA ALA A 27 0.97 -5.70 3.62
C ALA A 27 -0.07 -4.86 2.84
N GLN A 28 -0.75 -3.92 3.49
CA GLN A 28 -1.77 -3.08 2.86
C GLN A 28 -1.45 -1.59 2.86
N GLY A 29 -0.29 -1.14 3.19
CA GLY A 29 -0.11 0.32 3.13
C GLY A 29 1.20 0.82 3.71
N VAL A 30 1.60 1.80 3.10
CA VAL A 30 2.53 2.85 3.34
C VAL A 30 2.72 3.20 4.83
N ALA A 31 3.97 3.08 5.25
CA ALA A 31 4.65 3.81 6.33
C ALA A 31 3.92 4.15 7.63
N GLU A 32 4.18 3.39 8.68
CA GLU A 32 3.93 3.78 10.05
C GLU A 32 4.83 4.93 10.50
N THR A 33 4.21 6.04 10.91
CA THR A 33 4.87 7.09 11.67
C THR A 33 4.85 6.67 13.15
N GLN A 34 5.89 6.01 13.64
CA GLN A 34 6.01 5.73 15.07
C GLN A 34 6.59 6.95 15.80
N SER A 35 5.80 7.55 16.69
CA SER A 35 6.32 8.44 17.71
C SER A 35 6.99 7.62 18.81
N THR A 36 8.21 8.01 19.18
CA THR A 36 9.01 7.38 20.22
C THR A 36 8.33 7.50 21.60
N THR A 37 7.70 6.41 22.02
CA THR A 37 7.52 6.08 23.43
C THR A 37 7.76 4.57 23.53
N GLU A 38 8.63 4.14 24.45
CA GLU A 38 8.95 2.71 24.65
C GLU A 38 7.67 1.89 24.77
N PRO A 39 7.52 0.78 24.00
CA PRO A 39 6.34 -0.06 24.11
C PRO A 39 6.44 -0.92 25.36
N GLN A 40 5.65 -0.58 26.39
CA GLN A 40 5.36 -1.51 27.46
C GLN A 40 4.54 -2.69 26.89
N SER A 41 5.08 -3.89 27.01
CA SER A 41 4.50 -5.24 26.83
C SER A 41 3.21 -5.32 26.00
N SER A 42 3.30 -5.23 24.70
CA SER A 42 2.30 -5.76 23.78
C SER A 42 2.40 -7.28 23.78
N GLY A 43 1.26 -7.97 23.89
CA GLY A 43 1.21 -9.42 23.87
C GLY A 43 1.90 -9.98 22.61
N THR A 44 2.79 -10.94 22.78
CA THR A 44 3.53 -11.56 21.69
C THR A 44 2.57 -12.19 20.70
N VAL A 45 2.63 -11.77 19.42
CA VAL A 45 1.81 -12.37 18.36
C VAL A 45 2.19 -13.84 18.25
N THR A 46 1.21 -14.70 18.35
CA THR A 46 1.43 -16.14 18.27
C THR A 46 1.78 -16.57 16.84
N ARG A 47 2.48 -17.70 16.70
CA ARG A 47 2.81 -18.28 15.39
C ARG A 47 1.58 -18.45 14.49
N TYR A 48 0.43 -18.83 15.07
CA TYR A 48 -0.83 -19.01 14.32
C TYR A 48 -1.42 -17.66 13.87
N GLN A 49 -1.31 -16.62 14.68
CA GLN A 49 -1.73 -15.26 14.29
C GLN A 49 -0.88 -14.74 13.15
N SER A 50 0.45 -14.92 13.21
CA SER A 50 1.35 -14.56 12.10
C SER A 50 0.99 -15.30 10.80
N LEU A 51 0.68 -16.60 10.88
CA LEU A 51 0.22 -17.37 9.73
C LEU A 51 -1.11 -16.86 9.15
N ALA A 52 -2.05 -16.44 10.01
CA ALA A 52 -3.32 -15.86 9.57
C ALA A 52 -3.10 -14.53 8.85
N LEU A 53 -2.21 -13.67 9.35
CA LEU A 53 -1.83 -12.40 8.72
C LEU A 53 -1.15 -12.63 7.35
N LEU A 54 -0.18 -13.52 7.29
CA LEU A 54 0.48 -13.89 6.03
C LEU A 54 -0.51 -14.48 5.02
N GLY A 55 -1.42 -15.34 5.47
CA GLY A 55 -2.45 -15.93 4.62
C GLY A 55 -3.40 -14.88 4.04
N SER A 56 -3.86 -13.91 4.84
CA SER A 56 -4.72 -12.82 4.36
C SER A 56 -4.00 -11.91 3.38
N SER A 57 -2.72 -11.61 3.63
CA SER A 57 -1.88 -10.79 2.73
C SER A 57 -1.61 -11.48 1.40
N LEU A 58 -1.32 -12.78 1.42
CA LEU A 58 -1.14 -13.58 0.21
C LEU A 58 -2.44 -13.66 -0.60
N LEU A 59 -3.58 -13.86 0.09
CA LEU A 59 -4.89 -13.85 -0.55
C LEU A 59 -5.18 -12.50 -1.21
N ALA A 60 -4.85 -11.38 -0.57
CA ALA A 60 -5.02 -10.05 -1.15
C ALA A 60 -4.16 -9.86 -2.42
N ALA A 61 -2.91 -10.32 -2.40
CA ALA A 61 -2.01 -10.23 -3.54
C ALA A 61 -2.49 -11.08 -4.73
N VAL A 62 -2.89 -12.34 -4.46
CA VAL A 62 -3.47 -13.23 -5.47
C VAL A 62 -4.80 -12.68 -5.99
N SER A 63 -5.65 -12.14 -5.10
CA SER A 63 -6.91 -11.50 -5.46
C SER A 63 -6.71 -10.38 -6.48
N THR A 64 -5.73 -9.50 -6.27
CA THR A 64 -5.44 -8.39 -7.20
C THR A 64 -5.09 -8.91 -8.61
N LEU A 65 -4.24 -9.93 -8.70
CA LEU A 65 -3.86 -10.52 -9.98
C LEU A 65 -5.06 -11.18 -10.67
N VAL A 66 -5.81 -12.01 -9.94
CA VAL A 66 -6.96 -12.74 -10.51
C VAL A 66 -8.08 -11.78 -10.93
N VAL A 67 -8.33 -10.71 -10.18
CA VAL A 67 -9.29 -9.65 -10.54
C VAL A 67 -8.93 -9.01 -11.88
N THR A 68 -7.66 -8.64 -12.11
CA THR A 68 -7.23 -8.07 -13.41
C THR A 68 -7.35 -9.08 -14.55
N MET A 69 -7.11 -10.38 -14.29
CA MET A 69 -7.35 -11.45 -15.27
C MET A 69 -8.84 -11.62 -15.62
N ILE A 70 -9.73 -11.54 -14.61
CA ILE A 70 -11.19 -11.59 -14.82
C ILE A 70 -11.63 -10.38 -15.64
N ALA A 71 -11.21 -9.18 -15.25
CA ALA A 71 -11.57 -7.95 -15.96
C ALA A 71 -11.13 -7.99 -17.42
N GLN A 72 -9.91 -8.44 -17.72
CA GLN A 72 -9.39 -8.55 -19.08
C GLN A 72 -10.17 -9.55 -19.93
N ARG A 73 -10.77 -10.58 -19.32
CA ARG A 73 -11.61 -11.55 -20.05
C ARG A 73 -13.07 -11.13 -20.19
N ALA A 74 -13.56 -10.29 -19.29
CA ALA A 74 -14.94 -9.82 -19.28
C ALA A 74 -15.16 -8.53 -20.08
N LEU A 75 -14.13 -7.67 -20.19
CA LEU A 75 -14.19 -6.38 -20.84
C LEU A 75 -13.22 -6.34 -22.03
N THR A 76 -13.54 -5.54 -23.04
CA THR A 76 -12.73 -5.39 -24.25
C THR A 76 -12.37 -3.94 -24.54
N GLY A 77 -11.26 -3.73 -25.25
CA GLY A 77 -10.86 -2.42 -25.78
C GLY A 77 -10.80 -1.32 -24.73
N SER A 78 -11.54 -0.26 -24.94
CA SER A 78 -11.56 0.93 -24.07
C SER A 78 -12.21 0.66 -22.72
N GLU A 79 -13.18 -0.26 -22.62
CA GLU A 79 -13.85 -0.56 -21.35
C GLU A 79 -12.87 -1.18 -20.33
N LEU A 80 -12.00 -2.09 -20.78
CA LEU A 80 -10.94 -2.63 -19.91
C LEU A 80 -10.02 -1.52 -19.39
N THR A 81 -9.59 -0.62 -20.27
CA THR A 81 -8.72 0.50 -19.89
C THR A 81 -9.41 1.39 -18.87
N GLU A 82 -10.70 1.70 -19.09
CA GLU A 82 -11.50 2.51 -18.19
C GLU A 82 -11.67 1.85 -16.81
N PHE A 83 -11.95 0.53 -16.77
CA PHE A 83 -11.97 -0.23 -15.53
C PHE A 83 -10.63 -0.16 -14.78
N LEU A 84 -9.50 -0.31 -15.49
CA LEU A 84 -8.17 -0.25 -14.88
C LEU A 84 -7.85 1.16 -14.35
N LEU A 85 -8.33 2.22 -14.99
CA LEU A 85 -8.20 3.60 -14.51
C LEU A 85 -9.09 3.85 -13.29
N PHE A 86 -10.34 3.35 -13.30
CA PHE A 86 -11.22 3.37 -12.13
C PHE A 86 -10.55 2.64 -10.94
N TRP A 87 -10.02 1.43 -11.16
CA TRP A 87 -9.26 0.65 -10.19
C TRP A 87 -8.10 1.45 -9.62
N ALA A 88 -7.27 2.02 -10.48
CA ALA A 88 -6.11 2.82 -10.07
C ALA A 88 -6.53 4.07 -9.27
N ALA A 89 -7.58 4.78 -9.66
CA ALA A 89 -8.10 5.93 -8.95
C ALA A 89 -8.65 5.54 -7.57
N LEU A 90 -9.50 4.51 -7.49
CA LEU A 90 -10.06 4.00 -6.25
C LEU A 90 -8.95 3.60 -5.27
N PHE A 91 -7.97 2.81 -5.72
CA PHE A 91 -6.88 2.35 -4.85
C PHE A 91 -5.86 3.45 -4.52
N THR A 92 -5.78 4.52 -5.31
CA THR A 92 -5.01 5.71 -4.94
C THR A 92 -5.67 6.43 -3.78
N VAL A 93 -6.98 6.71 -3.86
CA VAL A 93 -7.69 7.40 -2.78
C VAL A 93 -7.75 6.54 -1.51
N THR A 94 -8.06 5.25 -1.64
CA THR A 94 -8.04 4.34 -0.48
C THR A 94 -6.63 4.16 0.08
N GLY A 95 -5.59 4.16 -0.76
CA GLY A 95 -4.19 4.16 -0.33
C GLY A 95 -3.81 5.38 0.52
N ILE A 96 -4.37 6.56 0.25
CA ILE A 96 -4.21 7.73 1.13
C ILE A 96 -4.92 7.48 2.46
N ILE A 97 -6.13 6.94 2.41
CA ILE A 97 -7.00 6.69 3.57
C ILE A 97 -6.46 5.57 4.47
N THR A 98 -5.58 4.69 3.97
CA THR A 98 -4.92 3.68 4.82
C THR A 98 -4.22 4.28 6.03
N GLY A 99 -3.81 5.55 5.99
CA GLY A 99 -3.27 6.28 7.13
C GLY A 99 -4.19 6.35 8.37
N ILE A 100 -5.49 6.04 8.24
CA ILE A 100 -6.41 5.88 9.39
C ILE A 100 -5.94 4.71 10.28
N GLN A 101 -5.58 3.58 9.69
CA GLN A 101 -5.31 2.34 10.42
C GLN A 101 -4.19 2.49 11.46
N PRO A 102 -2.96 2.95 11.15
CA PRO A 102 -1.89 3.06 12.13
C PRO A 102 -2.22 4.06 13.25
N GLU A 103 -2.84 5.19 12.94
CA GLU A 103 -3.22 6.16 13.97
C GLU A 103 -4.31 5.62 14.91
N ILE A 104 -5.31 4.89 14.39
CA ILE A 104 -6.31 4.26 15.22
C ILE A 104 -5.70 3.12 16.06
N THR A 105 -4.77 2.34 15.49
CA THR A 105 -4.02 1.31 16.23
C THR A 105 -3.32 1.93 17.43
N ARG A 106 -2.57 3.03 17.22
CA ARG A 106 -1.89 3.78 18.27
C ARG A 106 -2.88 4.32 19.30
N ALA A 107 -3.90 5.04 18.86
CA ALA A 107 -4.85 5.73 19.73
C ALA A 107 -5.64 4.78 20.62
N VAL A 108 -6.10 3.64 20.07
CA VAL A 108 -6.85 2.63 20.82
C VAL A 108 -5.91 1.83 21.73
N GLY A 109 -4.72 1.47 21.25
CA GLY A 109 -3.70 0.78 22.05
C GLY A 109 -3.29 1.61 23.29
N THR A 110 -3.00 2.90 23.09
CA THR A 110 -2.65 3.83 24.20
C THR A 110 -3.83 4.01 25.16
N ALA A 111 -5.06 4.20 24.64
CA ALA A 111 -6.24 4.32 25.50
C ALA A 111 -6.46 3.09 26.37
N ARG A 112 -6.17 1.91 25.86
CA ARG A 112 -6.28 0.64 26.59
C ARG A 112 -5.27 0.53 27.74
N THR A 113 -4.03 0.96 27.55
CA THR A 113 -3.01 0.96 28.61
C THR A 113 -3.35 1.92 29.74
N GLN A 114 -3.90 3.09 29.42
CA GLN A 114 -4.33 4.10 30.39
C GLN A 114 -5.54 3.62 31.23
N THR A 115 -6.40 2.73 30.68
CA THR A 115 -7.60 2.23 31.38
C THR A 115 -7.25 1.27 32.54
N VAL A 116 -6.05 0.70 32.60
CA VAL A 116 -5.58 -0.17 33.71
C VAL A 116 -5.51 0.60 35.03
N GLU A 117 -5.44 1.94 35.01
CA GLU A 117 -5.45 2.80 36.20
C GLU A 117 -6.87 3.15 36.72
N GLY A 118 -7.93 2.52 36.19
CA GLY A 118 -9.31 2.65 36.72
C GLY A 118 -10.14 3.79 36.14
N SER A 119 -9.63 4.56 35.19
CA SER A 119 -10.37 5.64 34.51
C SER A 119 -10.90 5.18 33.16
N ALA A 120 -12.20 5.37 32.90
CA ALA A 120 -12.75 5.10 31.56
C ALA A 120 -12.10 6.02 30.50
N PRO A 121 -11.72 5.51 29.30
CA PRO A 121 -11.13 6.35 28.27
C PRO A 121 -12.05 7.54 27.93
N GLN A 122 -11.56 8.76 28.13
CA GLN A 122 -12.32 9.98 27.89
C GLN A 122 -12.17 10.52 26.46
N GLY A 123 -11.36 9.85 25.60
CA GLY A 123 -11.08 10.27 24.25
C GLY A 123 -12.26 10.12 23.28
N ALA A 124 -12.05 10.57 22.06
CA ALA A 124 -13.06 10.55 21.01
C ALA A 124 -13.50 9.14 20.62
N ARG A 125 -14.76 8.98 20.21
CA ARG A 125 -15.21 7.77 19.52
C ARG A 125 -14.55 7.69 18.15
N VAL A 126 -13.71 6.68 17.93
CA VAL A 126 -12.91 6.57 16.69
C VAL A 126 -13.79 6.49 15.44
N VAL A 127 -14.89 5.72 15.50
CA VAL A 127 -15.82 5.57 14.38
C VAL A 127 -16.45 6.89 13.95
N THR A 128 -16.81 7.76 14.89
CA THR A 128 -17.44 9.06 14.57
C THR A 128 -16.49 9.96 13.80
N VAL A 129 -15.22 10.03 14.24
CA VAL A 129 -14.19 10.85 13.57
C VAL A 129 -13.88 10.31 12.18
N THR A 130 -13.67 9.01 12.07
CA THR A 130 -13.28 8.39 10.79
C THR A 130 -14.45 8.29 9.80
N ALA A 131 -15.69 8.14 10.27
CA ALA A 131 -16.89 8.24 9.43
C ALA A 131 -17.03 9.66 8.84
N ALA A 132 -16.79 10.70 9.64
CA ALA A 132 -16.81 12.08 9.15
C ALA A 132 -15.70 12.30 8.09
N LEU A 133 -14.47 11.84 8.36
CA LEU A 133 -13.37 11.94 7.40
C LEU A 133 -13.63 11.12 6.13
N GLY A 134 -14.17 9.91 6.24
CA GLY A 134 -14.57 9.08 5.10
C GLY A 134 -15.68 9.72 4.28
N ALA A 135 -16.69 10.33 4.94
CA ALA A 135 -17.76 11.06 4.26
C ALA A 135 -17.23 12.30 3.52
N ILE A 136 -16.31 13.05 4.15
CA ILE A 136 -15.66 14.20 3.50
C ILE A 136 -14.84 13.72 2.29
N ALA A 137 -14.07 12.64 2.43
CA ALA A 137 -13.28 12.11 1.32
C ALA A 137 -14.17 11.62 0.16
N GLY A 138 -15.26 10.91 0.45
CA GLY A 138 -16.27 10.53 -0.56
C GLY A 138 -16.92 11.72 -1.22
N ALA A 139 -17.29 12.76 -0.43
CA ALA A 139 -17.83 14.00 -0.96
C ALA A 139 -16.83 14.74 -1.86
N LEU A 140 -15.53 14.74 -1.51
CA LEU A 140 -14.48 15.31 -2.35
C LEU A 140 -14.35 14.57 -3.69
N VAL A 141 -14.50 13.24 -3.70
CA VAL A 141 -14.56 12.46 -4.95
C VAL A 141 -15.73 12.93 -5.82
N LEU A 142 -16.94 13.06 -5.24
CA LEU A 142 -18.12 13.53 -5.96
C LEU A 142 -17.96 14.95 -6.49
N VAL A 143 -17.56 15.90 -5.62
CA VAL A 143 -17.44 17.32 -5.98
C VAL A 143 -16.31 17.58 -6.98
N SER A 144 -15.22 16.84 -6.92
CA SER A 144 -14.11 16.96 -7.87
C SER A 144 -14.37 16.24 -9.20
N SER A 145 -15.34 15.34 -9.28
CA SER A 145 -15.58 14.49 -10.46
C SER A 145 -15.75 15.24 -11.79
N PRO A 146 -16.35 16.44 -11.86
CA PRO A 146 -16.43 17.18 -13.13
C PRO A 146 -15.09 17.52 -13.74
N LEU A 147 -14.01 17.56 -12.92
CA LEU A 147 -12.66 17.91 -13.37
C LEU A 147 -11.91 16.73 -14.01
N TRP A 148 -12.30 15.50 -13.70
CA TRP A 148 -11.50 14.32 -14.08
C TRP A 148 -12.32 13.14 -14.65
N ALA A 149 -13.58 12.95 -14.22
CA ALA A 149 -14.32 11.74 -14.54
C ALA A 149 -14.59 11.59 -16.07
N GLY A 150 -14.93 12.68 -16.74
CA GLY A 150 -15.16 12.67 -18.19
C GLY A 150 -13.94 12.30 -19.02
N GLN A 151 -12.72 12.50 -18.49
CA GLN A 151 -11.48 12.13 -19.17
C GLN A 151 -11.01 10.71 -18.77
N GLN A 152 -11.19 10.34 -17.52
CA GLN A 152 -10.67 9.08 -16.96
C GLN A 152 -11.61 7.90 -17.21
N ILE A 153 -12.92 8.09 -16.97
CA ILE A 153 -13.96 7.07 -16.99
C ILE A 153 -15.22 7.54 -17.74
N PRO A 154 -15.10 7.91 -19.03
CA PRO A 154 -16.18 8.58 -19.78
C PRO A 154 -17.47 7.75 -19.90
N HIS A 155 -17.39 6.42 -20.04
CA HIS A 155 -18.55 5.55 -20.23
C HIS A 155 -19.24 5.19 -18.92
N SER A 156 -18.52 5.25 -17.77
CA SER A 156 -19.07 4.90 -16.46
C SER A 156 -19.06 6.07 -15.47
N ALA A 157 -18.85 7.31 -15.91
CA ALA A 157 -18.61 8.47 -15.04
C ALA A 157 -19.64 8.58 -13.88
N ALA A 158 -20.92 8.47 -14.14
CA ALA A 158 -21.95 8.58 -13.12
C ALA A 158 -21.93 7.42 -12.11
N VAL A 159 -21.84 6.19 -12.60
CA VAL A 159 -21.80 4.98 -11.76
C VAL A 159 -20.45 4.86 -11.07
N GLY A 160 -19.35 4.95 -11.82
CA GLY A 160 -17.99 4.80 -11.30
C GLY A 160 -17.65 5.81 -10.21
N VAL A 161 -18.00 7.09 -10.41
CA VAL A 161 -17.80 8.14 -9.37
C VAL A 161 -18.62 7.88 -8.12
N THR A 162 -19.89 7.51 -8.27
CA THR A 162 -20.77 7.22 -7.13
C THR A 162 -20.28 6.02 -6.35
N VAL A 163 -19.96 4.94 -7.06
CA VAL A 163 -19.44 3.69 -6.48
C VAL A 163 -18.10 3.94 -5.79
N MET A 164 -17.20 4.73 -6.40
CA MET A 164 -15.93 5.13 -5.81
C MET A 164 -16.12 5.93 -4.52
N ALA A 165 -17.02 6.92 -4.50
CA ALA A 165 -17.30 7.72 -3.31
C ALA A 165 -17.82 6.85 -2.15
N VAL A 166 -18.73 5.92 -2.44
CA VAL A 166 -19.22 4.93 -1.46
C VAL A 166 -18.07 4.02 -1.01
N GLY A 167 -17.24 3.53 -1.93
CA GLY A 167 -16.08 2.69 -1.62
C GLY A 167 -15.09 3.37 -0.69
N VAL A 168 -14.77 4.62 -0.94
CA VAL A 168 -13.90 5.47 -0.11
C VAL A 168 -14.45 5.60 1.32
N PHE A 169 -15.74 5.83 1.47
CA PHE A 169 -16.41 5.88 2.78
C PHE A 169 -16.35 4.53 3.50
N LEU A 170 -16.72 3.45 2.83
CA LEU A 170 -16.70 2.09 3.39
C LEU A 170 -15.28 1.68 3.80
N TYR A 171 -14.28 2.02 2.97
CA TYR A 171 -12.88 1.71 3.24
C TYR A 171 -12.33 2.49 4.44
N ALA A 172 -12.74 3.75 4.63
CA ALA A 172 -12.35 4.52 5.82
C ALA A 172 -12.80 3.83 7.12
N LEU A 173 -14.01 3.28 7.14
CA LEU A 173 -14.53 2.52 8.27
C LEU A 173 -13.87 1.14 8.39
N GLN A 174 -13.54 0.49 7.29
CA GLN A 174 -12.75 -0.76 7.28
C GLN A 174 -11.36 -0.54 7.87
N ALA A 175 -10.65 0.52 7.47
CA ALA A 175 -9.35 0.89 8.03
C ALA A 175 -9.45 1.18 9.53
N THR A 176 -10.58 1.78 9.98
CA THR A 176 -10.87 1.97 11.40
C THR A 176 -11.05 0.63 12.12
N MET A 177 -11.82 -0.30 11.54
CA MET A 177 -12.02 -1.64 12.11
C MET A 177 -10.67 -2.37 12.24
N SER A 178 -9.83 -2.30 11.20
CA SER A 178 -8.48 -2.86 11.22
C SER A 178 -7.62 -2.21 12.31
N GLY A 179 -7.66 -0.89 12.44
CA GLY A 179 -6.94 -0.16 13.49
C GLY A 179 -7.39 -0.52 14.89
N VAL A 180 -8.71 -0.63 15.14
CA VAL A 180 -9.27 -1.05 16.44
C VAL A 180 -8.83 -2.47 16.78
N THR A 181 -8.95 -3.40 15.83
CA THR A 181 -8.60 -4.80 16.08
C THR A 181 -7.10 -4.99 16.34
N ALA A 182 -6.24 -4.25 15.64
CA ALA A 182 -4.81 -4.23 15.89
C ALA A 182 -4.47 -3.59 17.26
N GLY A 183 -5.07 -2.43 17.60
CA GLY A 183 -4.87 -1.76 18.88
C GLY A 183 -5.38 -2.55 20.09
N GLU A 184 -6.30 -3.51 19.88
CA GLU A 184 -6.79 -4.45 20.88
C GLU A 184 -6.07 -5.81 20.86
N ASP A 185 -4.99 -5.98 20.08
CA ASP A 185 -4.26 -7.26 19.90
C ASP A 185 -5.13 -8.40 19.34
N ARG A 186 -6.17 -8.09 18.56
CA ARG A 186 -7.12 -9.06 17.98
C ARG A 186 -6.71 -9.47 16.57
N TRP A 187 -5.54 -10.02 16.43
CA TRP A 187 -4.88 -10.31 15.15
C TRP A 187 -5.67 -11.24 14.22
N TYR A 188 -6.43 -12.20 14.76
CA TYR A 188 -7.32 -13.04 13.95
C TYR A 188 -8.46 -12.24 13.30
N LEU A 189 -9.05 -11.30 14.06
CA LEU A 189 -10.12 -10.46 13.52
C LEU A 189 -9.56 -9.45 12.52
N PHE A 190 -8.38 -8.91 12.78
CA PHE A 190 -7.64 -8.09 11.83
C PHE A 190 -7.43 -8.83 10.49
N ALA A 191 -6.87 -10.06 10.52
CA ALA A 191 -6.67 -10.88 9.34
C ALA A 191 -8.01 -11.24 8.65
N ALA A 192 -9.08 -11.43 9.42
CA ALA A 192 -10.40 -11.72 8.88
C ALA A 192 -11.00 -10.55 8.10
N VAL A 193 -10.77 -9.29 8.53
CA VAL A 193 -11.22 -8.08 7.80
C VAL A 193 -10.64 -8.05 6.39
N GLY A 194 -9.31 -8.16 6.26
CA GLY A 194 -8.63 -8.14 4.95
C GLY A 194 -8.90 -9.40 4.12
N GLY A 195 -8.93 -10.57 4.78
CA GLY A 195 -9.23 -11.85 4.13
C GLY A 195 -10.65 -11.91 3.55
N LEU A 196 -11.65 -11.45 4.30
CA LEU A 196 -13.04 -11.41 3.87
C LEU A 196 -13.25 -10.43 2.70
N GLU A 197 -12.61 -9.27 2.73
CA GLU A 197 -12.62 -8.32 1.62
C GLU A 197 -12.02 -8.94 0.36
N SER A 198 -10.83 -9.54 0.48
CA SER A 198 -10.12 -10.12 -0.67
C SER A 198 -10.84 -11.31 -1.28
N ALA A 199 -11.36 -12.23 -0.45
CA ALA A 199 -12.16 -13.36 -0.90
C ALA A 199 -13.49 -12.90 -1.51
N GLY A 200 -14.17 -11.97 -0.86
CA GLY A 200 -15.42 -11.39 -1.34
C GLY A 200 -15.24 -10.69 -2.68
N ARG A 201 -14.12 -9.98 -2.88
CA ARG A 201 -13.80 -9.34 -4.15
C ARG A 201 -13.62 -10.37 -5.27
N LEU A 202 -12.90 -11.47 -5.03
CA LEU A 202 -12.76 -12.54 -6.01
C LEU A 202 -14.13 -13.15 -6.39
N ILE A 203 -14.95 -13.47 -5.40
CA ILE A 203 -16.25 -14.09 -5.62
C ILE A 203 -17.17 -13.14 -6.39
N LEU A 204 -17.28 -11.88 -5.97
CA LEU A 204 -18.16 -10.90 -6.59
C LEU A 204 -17.68 -10.49 -7.98
N MET A 205 -16.37 -10.38 -8.20
CA MET A 205 -15.81 -10.12 -9.53
C MET A 205 -16.10 -11.27 -10.49
N LEU A 206 -15.93 -12.51 -10.05
CA LEU A 206 -16.26 -13.68 -10.86
C LEU A 206 -17.77 -13.74 -11.16
N ALA A 207 -18.61 -13.53 -10.15
CA ALA A 207 -20.05 -13.50 -10.32
C ALA A 207 -20.50 -12.39 -11.29
N ALA A 208 -19.95 -11.18 -11.16
CA ALA A 208 -20.24 -10.06 -12.07
C ALA A 208 -19.79 -10.37 -13.50
N ALA A 209 -18.62 -10.94 -13.70
CA ALA A 209 -18.11 -11.30 -15.01
C ALA A 209 -18.97 -12.39 -15.72
N LEU A 210 -19.57 -13.29 -14.94
CA LEU A 210 -20.41 -14.37 -15.49
C LEU A 210 -21.87 -13.96 -15.70
N MET A 211 -22.42 -13.10 -14.83
CA MET A 211 -23.84 -12.77 -14.79
C MET A 211 -24.16 -11.40 -15.42
N ILE A 212 -23.29 -10.43 -15.25
CA ILE A 212 -23.44 -9.04 -15.68
C ILE A 212 -22.09 -8.54 -16.21
N PRO A 213 -21.60 -9.07 -17.34
CA PRO A 213 -20.29 -8.71 -17.89
C PRO A 213 -20.33 -7.28 -18.47
N SER A 214 -20.29 -6.29 -17.59
CA SER A 214 -20.32 -4.87 -17.93
C SER A 214 -19.32 -4.08 -17.08
N LEU A 215 -18.87 -2.95 -17.59
CA LEU A 215 -17.97 -2.04 -16.89
C LEU A 215 -18.52 -1.68 -15.48
N ALA A 216 -19.75 -1.20 -15.42
CA ALA A 216 -20.42 -0.85 -14.16
C ALA A 216 -20.57 -2.05 -13.20
N GLY A 217 -20.86 -3.25 -13.73
CA GLY A 217 -20.96 -4.49 -12.93
C GLY A 217 -19.65 -4.81 -12.22
N LEU A 218 -18.52 -4.69 -12.91
CA LEU A 218 -17.19 -4.95 -12.35
C LEU A 218 -16.75 -3.85 -11.37
N GLU A 219 -17.09 -2.58 -11.65
CA GLU A 219 -16.84 -1.47 -10.72
C GLU A 219 -17.56 -1.67 -9.39
N VAL A 220 -18.85 -2.02 -9.43
CA VAL A 220 -19.64 -2.36 -8.24
C VAL A 220 -19.06 -3.57 -7.51
N ALA A 221 -18.71 -4.64 -8.24
CA ALA A 221 -18.10 -5.84 -7.66
C ALA A 221 -16.73 -5.58 -7.00
N THR A 222 -16.03 -4.53 -7.42
CA THR A 222 -14.77 -4.09 -6.78
C THR A 222 -15.02 -3.44 -5.42
N VAL A 223 -16.09 -2.65 -5.29
CA VAL A 223 -16.36 -1.80 -4.11
C VAL A 223 -17.19 -2.51 -3.04
N VAL A 224 -18.19 -3.31 -3.41
CA VAL A 224 -19.06 -4.00 -2.45
C VAL A 224 -18.28 -4.77 -1.38
N PRO A 225 -17.18 -5.49 -1.69
CA PRO A 225 -16.38 -6.19 -0.69
C PRO A 225 -15.78 -5.29 0.39
N MET A 226 -15.55 -4.01 0.10
CA MET A 226 -15.06 -3.04 1.10
C MET A 226 -16.07 -2.80 2.24
N GLY A 227 -17.32 -3.26 2.08
CA GLY A 227 -18.36 -3.22 3.12
C GLY A 227 -18.51 -4.52 3.92
N LEU A 228 -17.82 -5.61 3.56
CA LEU A 228 -18.00 -6.93 4.21
C LEU A 228 -17.54 -6.95 5.68
N TRP A 229 -16.69 -6.01 6.10
CA TRP A 229 -16.34 -5.83 7.51
C TRP A 229 -17.57 -5.59 8.41
N LEU A 230 -18.68 -5.07 7.85
CA LEU A 230 -19.95 -4.90 8.58
C LEU A 230 -20.48 -6.21 9.13
N ILE A 231 -20.30 -7.33 8.41
CA ILE A 231 -20.67 -8.67 8.91
C ILE A 231 -19.92 -8.95 10.22
N LEU A 232 -18.61 -8.71 10.25
CA LEU A 232 -17.78 -8.91 11.44
C LEU A 232 -18.18 -7.93 12.55
N ALA A 233 -18.45 -6.66 12.22
CA ALA A 233 -18.80 -5.62 13.18
C ALA A 233 -20.20 -5.81 13.81
N LEU A 234 -21.13 -6.45 13.11
CA LEU A 234 -22.51 -6.66 13.58
C LEU A 234 -22.74 -8.03 14.20
N VAL A 235 -22.16 -9.08 13.59
CA VAL A 235 -22.42 -10.48 13.99
C VAL A 235 -21.47 -10.94 15.10
N ILE A 236 -20.17 -10.62 14.97
CA ILE A 236 -19.15 -11.09 15.90
C ILE A 236 -19.09 -10.16 17.12
N VAL A 237 -19.26 -10.73 18.33
CA VAL A 237 -19.21 -9.96 19.60
C VAL A 237 -17.92 -9.12 19.70
N SER A 238 -16.79 -9.68 19.29
CA SER A 238 -15.52 -8.95 19.26
C SER A 238 -15.51 -7.80 18.25
N GLY A 239 -16.18 -7.93 17.11
CA GLY A 239 -16.29 -6.90 16.09
C GLY A 239 -17.16 -5.72 16.53
N ARG A 240 -18.14 -5.96 17.40
CA ARG A 240 -19.01 -4.90 17.94
C ARG A 240 -18.27 -3.87 18.78
N ARG A 241 -17.04 -4.16 19.23
CA ARG A 241 -16.19 -3.20 19.94
C ARG A 241 -15.81 -1.99 19.08
N LEU A 242 -15.83 -2.12 17.75
CA LEU A 242 -15.67 -0.97 16.85
C LEU A 242 -16.57 0.21 17.27
N TRP A 243 -17.85 -0.06 17.58
CA TRP A 243 -18.84 0.98 17.85
C TRP A 243 -18.63 1.73 19.16
N VAL A 244 -17.87 1.16 20.09
CA VAL A 244 -17.59 1.73 21.41
C VAL A 244 -16.13 2.13 21.60
N ALA A 245 -15.25 1.79 20.66
CA ALA A 245 -13.83 2.09 20.74
C ALA A 245 -13.56 3.59 20.84
N ARG A 246 -12.64 3.96 21.74
CA ARG A 246 -12.25 5.34 22.00
C ARG A 246 -10.75 5.51 21.83
N ALA A 247 -10.36 6.70 21.39
CA ALA A 247 -8.98 7.15 21.33
C ALA A 247 -8.49 7.61 22.70
N ASP A 248 -7.17 7.76 22.83
CA ASP A 248 -6.49 8.39 23.96
C ASP A 248 -6.60 9.94 23.97
N VAL A 249 -7.05 10.53 22.85
CA VAL A 249 -7.08 11.98 22.61
C VAL A 249 -8.47 12.47 22.18
N PRO A 250 -8.77 13.78 22.33
CA PRO A 250 -10.01 14.37 21.85
C PRO A 250 -10.08 14.38 20.31
N ALA A 251 -11.32 14.52 19.77
CA ALA A 251 -11.61 14.39 18.34
C ALA A 251 -10.76 15.30 17.44
N GLY A 252 -10.56 16.58 17.80
CA GLY A 252 -9.77 17.49 16.99
C GLY A 252 -8.31 17.05 16.85
N ARG A 253 -7.71 16.53 17.93
CA ARG A 253 -6.32 16.05 17.90
C ARG A 253 -6.21 14.75 17.12
N LEU A 254 -7.16 13.83 17.27
CA LEU A 254 -7.23 12.60 16.48
C LEU A 254 -7.35 12.92 14.98
N THR A 255 -8.22 13.87 14.60
CA THR A 255 -8.36 14.31 13.21
C THR A 255 -7.05 14.84 12.66
N VAL A 256 -6.35 15.72 13.38
CA VAL A 256 -5.05 16.26 12.93
C VAL A 256 -4.02 15.16 12.75
N ASN A 257 -3.95 14.20 13.66
CA ASN A 257 -3.02 13.08 13.56
C ASN A 257 -3.32 12.21 12.32
N ILE A 258 -4.61 11.90 12.06
CA ILE A 258 -5.03 11.16 10.86
C ILE A 258 -4.67 11.94 9.59
N LEU A 259 -4.86 13.26 9.56
CA LEU A 259 -4.49 14.07 8.39
C LEU A 259 -2.98 14.06 8.12
N TRP A 260 -2.14 14.07 9.15
CA TRP A 260 -0.70 13.87 8.98
C TRP A 260 -0.36 12.48 8.42
N SER A 261 -1.06 11.45 8.87
CA SER A 261 -0.93 10.10 8.31
C SER A 261 -1.36 10.05 6.84
N PHE A 262 -2.43 10.76 6.46
CA PHE A 262 -2.84 10.88 5.05
C PHE A 262 -1.75 11.53 4.19
N LEU A 263 -1.14 12.60 4.67
CA LEU A 263 -0.06 13.26 3.95
C LEU A 263 1.12 12.32 3.71
N SER A 264 1.47 11.53 4.73
CA SER A 264 2.54 10.54 4.63
C SER A 264 2.21 9.42 3.63
N SER A 265 0.96 8.99 3.57
CA SER A 265 0.50 7.93 2.66
C SER A 265 0.30 8.42 1.22
N ALA A 266 0.01 9.71 1.03
CA ALA A 266 -0.42 10.25 -0.27
C ALA A 266 0.66 10.12 -1.35
N ALA A 267 1.90 10.51 -1.06
CA ALA A 267 2.97 10.46 -2.05
C ALA A 267 3.24 9.03 -2.54
N ALA A 268 3.22 8.07 -1.63
CA ALA A 268 3.39 6.67 -1.98
C ALA A 268 2.17 6.11 -2.73
N ALA A 269 0.95 6.44 -2.31
CA ALA A 269 -0.28 6.00 -2.99
C ALA A 269 -0.35 6.50 -4.43
N VAL A 270 -0.03 7.78 -4.66
CA VAL A 270 0.03 8.37 -6.02
C VAL A 270 1.07 7.67 -6.89
N LEU A 271 2.27 7.44 -6.36
CA LEU A 271 3.34 6.77 -7.10
C LEU A 271 3.03 5.30 -7.38
N MET A 272 2.49 4.59 -6.39
CA MET A 272 2.25 3.15 -6.48
C MET A 272 0.98 2.81 -7.25
N MET A 273 -0.11 3.54 -7.04
CA MET A 273 -1.44 3.23 -7.57
C MET A 273 -1.96 4.26 -8.56
N GLY A 274 -1.62 5.55 -8.37
CA GLY A 274 -2.14 6.66 -9.16
C GLY A 274 -1.49 6.87 -10.52
N PHE A 275 -0.33 6.26 -10.77
CA PHE A 275 0.45 6.51 -11.99
C PHE A 275 -0.32 6.25 -13.30
N PRO A 276 -1.18 5.22 -13.45
CA PRO A 276 -2.02 5.04 -14.64
C PRO A 276 -2.92 6.26 -14.95
N ASN A 277 -3.55 6.83 -13.91
CA ASN A 277 -4.40 8.01 -14.07
C ASN A 277 -3.61 9.25 -14.49
N VAL A 278 -2.37 9.38 -13.99
CA VAL A 278 -1.44 10.43 -14.39
C VAL A 278 -1.05 10.30 -15.86
N LEU A 279 -0.74 9.09 -16.33
CA LEU A 279 -0.45 8.85 -17.74
C LEU A 279 -1.64 9.20 -18.65
N LYS A 280 -2.86 8.84 -18.22
CA LYS A 280 -4.09 9.22 -18.95
C LYS A 280 -4.23 10.74 -18.98
N ALA A 281 -4.07 11.41 -17.83
CA ALA A 281 -4.20 12.88 -17.73
C ALA A 281 -3.13 13.65 -18.50
N SER A 282 -1.98 13.05 -18.78
CA SER A 282 -0.91 13.67 -19.57
C SER A 282 -1.22 13.80 -21.08
N GLY A 283 -2.38 13.32 -21.53
CA GLY A 283 -2.78 13.32 -22.94
C GLY A 283 -2.03 12.30 -23.82
N ALA A 284 -1.01 11.64 -23.29
CA ALA A 284 -0.20 10.69 -24.04
C ALA A 284 -0.95 9.44 -24.52
N ALA A 285 -2.11 9.18 -23.93
CA ALA A 285 -2.93 7.98 -24.18
C ALA A 285 -4.22 8.28 -24.96
N GLU A 286 -4.46 9.52 -25.37
CA GLU A 286 -5.72 9.89 -26.05
C GLU A 286 -5.93 9.13 -27.36
N SER A 287 -4.85 8.93 -28.13
CA SER A 287 -4.88 8.20 -29.40
C SER A 287 -4.78 6.68 -29.26
N GLU A 288 -4.41 6.15 -28.09
CA GLU A 288 -4.03 4.74 -27.93
C GLU A 288 -4.56 4.13 -26.61
N PRO A 289 -5.89 4.11 -26.36
CA PRO A 289 -6.46 3.63 -25.11
C PRO A 289 -6.15 2.16 -24.82
N VAL A 290 -6.05 1.32 -25.85
CA VAL A 290 -5.73 -0.12 -25.71
C VAL A 290 -4.27 -0.32 -25.29
N VAL A 291 -3.34 0.52 -25.78
CA VAL A 291 -1.93 0.51 -25.36
C VAL A 291 -1.82 0.90 -23.89
N LEU A 292 -2.58 1.90 -23.44
CA LEU A 292 -2.62 2.28 -22.03
C LEU A 292 -3.12 1.11 -21.15
N GLY A 293 -4.22 0.47 -21.51
CA GLY A 293 -4.76 -0.70 -20.79
C GLY A 293 -3.75 -1.83 -20.69
N THR A 294 -3.11 -2.19 -21.81
CA THR A 294 -2.06 -3.21 -21.86
C THR A 294 -0.86 -2.81 -20.97
N LEU A 295 -0.45 -1.55 -21.02
CA LEU A 295 0.63 -1.03 -20.18
C LEU A 295 0.31 -1.09 -18.70
N ILE A 296 -0.93 -0.79 -18.29
CA ILE A 296 -1.37 -0.89 -16.88
C ILE A 296 -1.30 -2.35 -16.41
N LEU A 297 -1.74 -3.30 -17.22
CA LEU A 297 -1.61 -4.73 -16.91
C LEU A 297 -0.13 -5.15 -16.82
N ALA A 298 0.72 -4.67 -17.74
CA ALA A 298 2.15 -4.93 -17.73
C ALA A 298 2.84 -4.38 -16.47
N ILE A 299 2.53 -3.14 -16.07
CA ILE A 299 3.02 -2.54 -14.80
C ILE A 299 2.58 -3.38 -13.61
N SER A 300 1.33 -3.81 -13.56
CA SER A 300 0.77 -4.56 -12.44
C SER A 300 1.45 -5.92 -12.27
N ILE A 301 1.59 -6.68 -13.35
CA ILE A 301 2.18 -8.02 -13.30
C ILE A 301 3.70 -7.98 -13.04
N THR A 302 4.40 -7.00 -13.62
CA THR A 302 5.87 -6.87 -13.44
C THR A 302 6.25 -6.36 -12.05
N ARG A 303 5.37 -5.63 -11.38
CA ARG A 303 5.58 -5.11 -10.03
C ARG A 303 5.36 -6.17 -8.95
N SER A 304 4.36 -7.02 -9.11
CA SER A 304 3.92 -7.98 -8.09
C SER A 304 5.01 -8.94 -7.60
N PRO A 305 5.83 -9.60 -8.46
CA PRO A 305 6.86 -10.54 -8.03
C PRO A 305 7.96 -9.93 -7.16
N ILE A 306 8.18 -8.62 -7.26
CA ILE A 306 9.20 -7.91 -6.48
C ILE A 306 8.59 -7.32 -5.21
N MET A 307 7.40 -6.70 -5.31
CA MET A 307 6.79 -5.97 -4.20
C MET A 307 6.19 -6.90 -3.14
N ILE A 308 5.60 -8.04 -3.52
CA ILE A 308 5.00 -8.97 -2.57
C ILE A 308 6.05 -9.55 -1.60
N PRO A 309 7.19 -10.12 -2.07
CA PRO A 309 8.24 -10.55 -1.16
C PRO A 309 8.83 -9.39 -0.34
N LEU A 310 9.04 -8.21 -0.95
CA LEU A 310 9.59 -7.07 -0.24
C LEU A 310 8.70 -6.66 0.95
N GLN A 311 7.40 -6.60 0.76
CA GLN A 311 6.45 -6.29 1.82
C GLN A 311 6.47 -7.37 2.93
N ALA A 312 6.52 -8.65 2.55
CA ALA A 312 6.60 -9.75 3.51
C ALA A 312 7.88 -9.72 4.37
N PHE A 313 8.99 -9.21 3.81
CA PHE A 313 10.27 -9.10 4.50
C PHE A 313 10.57 -7.72 5.07
N GLN A 314 9.65 -6.75 4.93
CA GLN A 314 9.86 -5.37 5.35
C GLN A 314 10.25 -5.28 6.82
N GLY A 315 9.56 -6.00 7.69
CA GLY A 315 9.84 -6.02 9.11
C GLY A 315 11.19 -6.60 9.48
N VAL A 316 11.60 -7.66 8.80
CA VAL A 316 12.94 -8.23 8.98
C VAL A 316 14.00 -7.22 8.58
N ALA A 317 13.78 -6.46 7.50
CA ALA A 317 14.69 -5.41 7.05
C ALA A 317 14.80 -4.28 8.08
N VAL A 318 13.67 -3.76 8.59
CA VAL A 318 13.67 -2.72 9.64
C VAL A 318 14.39 -3.20 10.89
N SER A 319 14.11 -4.43 11.37
CA SER A 319 14.80 -5.00 12.54
C SER A 319 16.31 -5.13 12.32
N ALA A 320 16.74 -5.49 11.11
CA ALA A 320 18.15 -5.57 10.76
C ALA A 320 18.82 -4.18 10.78
N PHE A 321 18.13 -3.15 10.28
CA PHE A 321 18.62 -1.76 10.31
C PHE A 321 18.70 -1.21 11.75
N LEU A 322 17.70 -1.49 12.58
CA LEU A 322 17.71 -1.12 14.00
C LEU A 322 18.90 -1.69 14.75
N LYS A 323 19.26 -2.96 14.51
CA LYS A 323 20.44 -3.59 15.12
C LYS A 323 21.77 -2.95 14.70
N GLN A 324 21.80 -2.32 13.53
CA GLN A 324 23.00 -1.69 12.95
C GLN A 324 22.84 -0.17 12.79
N ARG A 325 22.03 0.48 13.65
CA ARG A 325 21.68 1.90 13.56
C ARG A 325 22.90 2.86 13.53
N HIS A 326 24.04 2.44 14.08
CA HIS A 326 25.28 3.23 14.05
C HIS A 326 25.98 3.22 12.67
N ARG A 327 25.64 2.27 11.78
CA ARG A 327 26.18 2.19 10.42
C ARG A 327 25.07 1.82 9.42
N PRO A 328 24.01 2.63 9.31
CA PRO A 328 22.80 2.27 8.56
C PRO A 328 23.10 2.07 7.06
N VAL A 329 23.97 2.90 6.49
CA VAL A 329 24.38 2.79 5.08
C VAL A 329 25.14 1.48 4.81
N ALA A 330 26.03 1.07 5.71
CA ALA A 330 26.76 -0.20 5.55
C ALA A 330 25.81 -1.40 5.67
N ALA A 331 24.82 -1.33 6.59
CA ALA A 331 23.78 -2.34 6.73
C ALA A 331 22.90 -2.46 5.46
N PHE A 332 22.69 -1.35 4.75
CA PHE A 332 21.86 -1.28 3.55
C PHE A 332 22.49 -1.93 2.31
N VAL A 333 23.82 -1.96 2.19
CA VAL A 333 24.52 -2.39 0.96
C VAL A 333 24.14 -3.81 0.52
N LYS A 334 24.14 -4.78 1.43
CA LYS A 334 23.84 -6.18 1.11
C LYS A 334 22.39 -6.38 0.66
N PRO A 335 21.36 -5.89 1.39
CA PRO A 335 19.96 -5.96 0.93
C PRO A 335 19.75 -5.22 -0.40
N ALA A 336 20.37 -4.05 -0.58
CA ALA A 336 20.27 -3.29 -1.81
C ALA A 336 20.87 -4.06 -3.01
N ALA A 337 22.06 -4.64 -2.84
CA ALA A 337 22.68 -5.48 -3.88
C ALA A 337 21.80 -6.68 -4.24
N ALA A 338 21.16 -7.31 -3.25
CA ALA A 338 20.22 -8.42 -3.48
C ALA A 338 19.00 -7.96 -4.30
N VAL A 339 18.38 -6.81 -3.96
CA VAL A 339 17.24 -6.25 -4.71
C VAL A 339 17.65 -5.94 -6.15
N VAL A 340 18.81 -5.32 -6.37
CA VAL A 340 19.30 -4.99 -7.72
C VAL A 340 19.60 -6.26 -8.51
N ALA A 341 20.24 -7.26 -7.89
CA ALA A 341 20.55 -8.54 -8.55
C ALA A 341 19.28 -9.30 -8.96
N VAL A 342 18.31 -9.42 -8.03
CA VAL A 342 16.99 -10.04 -8.32
C VAL A 342 16.27 -9.25 -9.40
N GLY A 343 16.32 -7.92 -9.34
CA GLY A 343 15.74 -7.04 -10.34
C GLY A 343 16.36 -7.23 -11.73
N ALA A 344 17.67 -7.32 -11.82
CA ALA A 344 18.38 -7.52 -13.08
C ALA A 344 18.10 -8.91 -13.69
N VAL A 345 18.15 -9.97 -12.87
CA VAL A 345 17.82 -11.33 -13.30
C VAL A 345 16.35 -11.42 -13.70
N GLY A 346 15.43 -10.82 -12.91
CA GLY A 346 14.01 -10.75 -13.21
C GLY A 346 13.73 -9.97 -14.50
N ALA A 347 14.44 -8.87 -14.73
CA ALA A 347 14.32 -8.08 -15.97
C ALA A 347 14.77 -8.87 -17.19
N LEU A 348 15.87 -9.61 -17.10
CA LEU A 348 16.34 -10.50 -18.16
C LEU A 348 15.34 -11.63 -18.42
N ALA A 349 14.81 -12.26 -17.38
CA ALA A 349 13.78 -13.29 -17.49
C ALA A 349 12.50 -12.71 -18.14
N ALA A 350 12.07 -11.52 -17.73
CA ALA A 350 10.91 -10.84 -18.32
C ALA A 350 11.15 -10.43 -19.79
N TYR A 351 12.36 -10.05 -20.14
CA TYR A 351 12.73 -9.79 -21.53
C TYR A 351 12.62 -11.06 -22.40
N LEU A 352 13.10 -12.20 -21.92
CA LEU A 352 13.17 -13.45 -22.71
C LEU A 352 11.83 -14.21 -22.76
N VAL A 353 11.17 -14.39 -21.61
CA VAL A 353 9.96 -15.23 -21.51
C VAL A 353 8.71 -14.43 -21.14
N GLY A 354 8.86 -13.16 -20.77
CA GLY A 354 7.75 -12.29 -20.35
C GLY A 354 6.63 -12.17 -21.38
N PRO A 355 6.91 -11.96 -22.68
CA PRO A 355 5.85 -11.84 -23.69
C PRO A 355 4.99 -13.09 -23.79
N LEU A 356 5.58 -14.28 -23.69
CA LEU A 356 4.85 -15.55 -23.69
C LEU A 356 3.96 -15.68 -22.45
N LEU A 357 4.51 -15.43 -21.27
CA LEU A 357 3.77 -15.50 -20.01
C LEU A 357 2.67 -14.45 -19.95
N PHE A 358 2.93 -13.22 -20.42
CA PHE A 358 1.95 -12.16 -20.45
C PHE A 358 0.74 -12.52 -21.32
N ARG A 359 0.98 -13.04 -22.53
CA ARG A 359 -0.08 -13.50 -23.45
C ARG A 359 -0.87 -14.70 -22.92
N LEU A 360 -0.22 -15.57 -22.12
CA LEU A 360 -0.90 -16.71 -21.48
C LEU A 360 -1.85 -16.23 -20.36
N ILE A 361 -1.41 -15.26 -19.58
CA ILE A 361 -2.18 -14.72 -18.45
C ILE A 361 -3.26 -13.75 -18.95
N TYR A 362 -2.89 -12.86 -19.87
CA TYR A 362 -3.74 -11.87 -20.51
C TYR A 362 -3.76 -12.11 -22.03
N PRO A 363 -4.61 -13.01 -22.53
CA PRO A 363 -4.70 -13.24 -23.98
C PRO A 363 -5.20 -11.97 -24.70
N PRO A 364 -4.58 -11.58 -25.84
CA PRO A 364 -4.99 -10.38 -26.57
C PRO A 364 -6.39 -10.52 -27.12
N ALA A 365 -7.19 -9.46 -26.99
CA ALA A 365 -8.45 -9.35 -27.71
C ALA A 365 -8.20 -9.09 -29.21
N ALA A 366 -9.18 -9.33 -30.05
CA ALA A 366 -9.08 -9.05 -31.47
C ALA A 366 -8.72 -7.59 -31.73
N GLY A 367 -7.68 -7.33 -32.51
CA GLY A 367 -7.18 -6.00 -32.82
C GLY A 367 -6.23 -5.39 -31.78
N ALA A 368 -5.89 -6.08 -30.68
CA ALA A 368 -4.99 -5.58 -29.65
C ALA A 368 -3.51 -5.94 -29.89
N GLU A 369 -3.14 -6.59 -30.98
CA GLU A 369 -1.78 -7.07 -31.24
C GLU A 369 -0.73 -5.95 -31.22
N SER A 370 -1.01 -4.80 -31.85
CA SER A 370 -0.11 -3.66 -31.84
C SER A 370 0.13 -3.11 -30.43
N ALA A 371 -0.89 -3.12 -29.56
CA ALA A 371 -0.76 -2.71 -28.17
C ALA A 371 0.13 -3.68 -27.37
N TYR A 372 0.03 -4.99 -27.65
CA TYR A 372 0.89 -6.00 -27.04
C TYR A 372 2.33 -5.91 -27.52
N GLU A 373 2.56 -5.60 -28.79
CA GLU A 373 3.90 -5.33 -29.31
C GLU A 373 4.51 -4.09 -28.66
N ALA A 374 3.72 -3.03 -28.48
CA ALA A 374 4.18 -1.78 -27.88
C ALA A 374 4.47 -1.91 -26.38
N ALA A 375 3.59 -2.52 -25.59
CA ALA A 375 3.63 -2.47 -24.12
C ALA A 375 4.03 -3.79 -23.45
N ALA A 376 3.92 -4.93 -24.11
CA ALA A 376 4.15 -6.27 -23.55
C ALA A 376 5.18 -7.09 -24.34
N SER A 377 5.99 -6.48 -25.19
CA SER A 377 7.16 -7.13 -25.79
C SER A 377 8.32 -7.23 -24.78
N GLY A 378 9.39 -7.91 -25.13
CA GLY A 378 10.48 -8.24 -24.22
C GLY A 378 11.10 -7.01 -23.56
N PHE A 379 11.45 -5.96 -24.34
CA PHE A 379 12.09 -4.77 -23.77
C PHE A 379 11.19 -4.01 -22.79
N PRO A 380 9.93 -3.64 -23.08
CA PRO A 380 9.05 -3.01 -22.11
C PRO A 380 8.88 -3.82 -20.83
N LEU A 381 8.60 -5.13 -20.92
CA LEU A 381 8.43 -5.98 -19.73
C LEU A 381 9.71 -6.05 -18.89
N GLY A 382 10.88 -6.25 -19.52
CA GLY A 382 12.16 -6.24 -18.82
C GLY A 382 12.43 -4.91 -18.13
N ALA A 383 12.23 -3.80 -18.83
CA ALA A 383 12.42 -2.45 -18.29
C ALA A 383 11.45 -2.14 -17.14
N LEU A 384 10.19 -2.56 -17.21
CA LEU A 384 9.20 -2.40 -16.14
C LEU A 384 9.53 -3.25 -14.90
N VAL A 385 10.07 -4.48 -15.07
CA VAL A 385 10.57 -5.27 -13.93
C VAL A 385 11.75 -4.56 -13.27
N PHE A 386 12.69 -4.03 -14.06
CA PHE A 386 13.82 -3.30 -13.49
C PHE A 386 13.37 -2.00 -12.78
N ALA A 387 12.43 -1.24 -13.37
CA ALA A 387 11.84 -0.07 -12.72
C ALA A 387 11.14 -0.44 -11.40
N SER A 388 10.50 -1.62 -11.33
CA SER A 388 9.90 -2.14 -10.10
C SER A 388 10.96 -2.49 -9.04
N ALA A 389 12.14 -2.96 -9.46
CA ALA A 389 13.26 -3.17 -8.54
C ALA A 389 13.85 -1.85 -8.02
N LEU A 390 13.88 -0.80 -8.83
CA LEU A 390 14.28 0.54 -8.39
C LEU A 390 13.29 1.12 -7.37
N LEU A 391 11.99 0.90 -7.56
CA LEU A 391 10.96 1.26 -6.58
C LEU A 391 11.12 0.45 -5.28
N ALA A 392 11.45 -0.82 -5.38
CA ALA A 392 11.74 -1.69 -4.23
C ALA A 392 12.97 -1.20 -3.46
N LEU A 393 14.02 -0.79 -4.17
CA LEU A 393 15.24 -0.21 -3.59
C LEU A 393 14.94 1.08 -2.83
N MET A 394 14.11 1.95 -3.41
CA MET A 394 13.63 3.17 -2.78
C MET A 394 12.80 2.87 -1.52
N THR A 395 11.89 1.90 -1.59
CA THR A 395 11.08 1.46 -0.45
C THR A 395 11.96 0.94 0.69
N LEU A 396 12.96 0.12 0.36
CA LEU A 396 13.93 -0.40 1.33
C LEU A 396 14.76 0.71 1.99
N SER A 397 15.20 1.73 1.22
CA SER A 397 15.92 2.88 1.77
C SER A 397 15.03 3.77 2.65
N GLY A 398 13.73 3.86 2.33
CA GLY A 398 12.74 4.50 3.19
C GLY A 398 12.61 3.78 4.53
N ASN A 399 12.52 2.44 4.53
CA ASN A 399 12.49 1.64 5.76
C ASN A 399 13.75 1.83 6.61
N MET A 400 14.92 1.98 5.98
CA MET A 400 16.16 2.34 6.68
C MET A 400 16.05 3.73 7.33
N ALA A 401 15.53 4.72 6.63
CA ALA A 401 15.34 6.07 7.19
C ALA A 401 14.39 6.06 8.40
N LEU A 402 13.30 5.28 8.35
CA LEU A 402 12.40 5.08 9.48
C LEU A 402 13.08 4.38 10.66
N ALA A 403 13.87 3.33 10.41
CA ALA A 403 14.60 2.61 11.45
C ALA A 403 15.59 3.48 12.23
N VAL A 404 16.12 4.55 11.62
CA VAL A 404 16.98 5.54 12.29
C VAL A 404 16.23 6.82 12.68
N ASN A 405 14.90 6.77 12.85
CA ASN A 405 14.03 7.89 13.25
C ASN A 405 14.06 9.13 12.34
N GLN A 406 14.45 8.98 11.07
CA GLN A 406 14.54 10.08 10.10
C GLN A 406 13.24 10.23 9.28
N HIS A 407 12.10 10.45 9.95
CA HIS A 407 10.78 10.56 9.31
C HIS A 407 10.69 11.66 8.25
N ARG A 408 11.37 12.79 8.43
CA ARG A 408 11.40 13.88 7.45
C ARG A 408 12.12 13.47 6.17
N ILE A 409 13.21 12.72 6.29
CA ILE A 409 13.98 12.21 5.14
C ILE A 409 13.15 11.16 4.40
N TYR A 410 12.48 10.26 5.13
CA TYR A 410 11.52 9.32 4.58
C TYR A 410 10.45 10.02 3.72
N LEU A 411 9.73 10.98 4.30
CA LEU A 411 8.70 11.73 3.57
C LEU A 411 9.26 12.49 2.37
N ALA A 412 10.41 13.16 2.53
CA ALA A 412 11.06 13.91 1.45
C ALA A 412 11.38 13.02 0.25
N GLY A 413 11.91 11.80 0.46
CA GLY A 413 12.20 10.86 -0.61
C GLY A 413 10.95 10.46 -1.39
N TRP A 414 9.86 10.14 -0.70
CA TRP A 414 8.59 9.79 -1.36
C TRP A 414 7.99 10.97 -2.14
N VAL A 415 8.02 12.17 -1.58
CA VAL A 415 7.54 13.39 -2.25
C VAL A 415 8.37 13.70 -3.49
N VAL A 416 9.70 13.64 -3.39
CA VAL A 416 10.59 13.86 -4.53
C VAL A 416 10.36 12.81 -5.62
N ALA A 417 10.28 11.54 -5.25
CA ALA A 417 10.00 10.47 -6.21
C ALA A 417 8.67 10.69 -6.95
N ALA A 418 7.61 11.00 -6.20
CA ALA A 418 6.30 11.27 -6.78
C ALA A 418 6.35 12.51 -7.70
N ALA A 419 6.92 13.62 -7.24
CA ALA A 419 7.03 14.84 -8.02
C ALA A 419 7.83 14.64 -9.33
N VAL A 420 8.97 13.93 -9.27
CA VAL A 420 9.77 13.64 -10.47
C VAL A 420 9.02 12.71 -11.42
N THR A 421 8.39 11.62 -10.90
CA THR A 421 7.60 10.70 -11.73
C THR A 421 6.46 11.43 -12.43
N LEU A 422 5.71 12.27 -11.71
CA LEU A 422 4.63 13.07 -12.26
C LEU A 422 5.15 14.04 -13.33
N SER A 423 6.21 14.80 -13.03
CA SER A 423 6.80 15.73 -13.97
C SER A 423 7.25 15.05 -15.27
N LEU A 424 7.91 13.89 -15.17
CA LEU A 424 8.36 13.14 -16.34
C LEU A 424 7.19 12.57 -17.15
N ALA A 425 6.09 12.16 -16.52
CA ALA A 425 4.90 11.72 -17.22
C ALA A 425 4.27 12.81 -18.11
N PHE A 426 4.40 14.10 -17.73
CA PHE A 426 3.90 15.23 -18.51
C PHE A 426 4.94 15.81 -19.47
N LEU A 427 6.22 15.87 -19.08
CA LEU A 427 7.25 16.63 -19.78
C LEU A 427 8.06 15.83 -20.80
N VAL A 428 8.14 14.51 -20.68
CA VAL A 428 8.95 13.71 -21.61
C VAL A 428 8.25 13.61 -22.97
N PRO A 429 8.85 14.14 -24.07
CA PRO A 429 8.27 14.10 -25.41
C PRO A 429 8.55 12.75 -26.08
N ALA A 430 7.97 11.67 -25.54
CA ALA A 430 8.13 10.32 -26.04
C ALA A 430 6.77 9.61 -26.13
N PRO A 431 6.64 8.52 -26.92
CA PRO A 431 5.48 7.65 -26.91
C PRO A 431 5.13 7.14 -25.51
N LEU A 432 3.90 6.71 -25.31
CA LEU A 432 3.33 6.34 -23.99
C LEU A 432 4.21 5.37 -23.18
N VAL A 433 4.65 4.28 -23.82
CA VAL A 433 5.40 3.20 -23.12
C VAL A 433 6.80 3.64 -22.70
N PRO A 434 7.68 4.20 -23.56
CA PRO A 434 8.96 4.74 -23.13
C PRO A 434 8.85 5.85 -22.08
N ARG A 435 7.86 6.73 -22.21
CA ARG A 435 7.56 7.79 -21.22
C ARG A 435 7.28 7.19 -19.84
N ALA A 436 6.41 6.17 -19.78
CA ALA A 436 6.09 5.49 -18.56
C ALA A 436 7.31 4.81 -17.91
N ILE A 437 8.12 4.10 -18.72
CA ILE A 437 9.33 3.43 -18.24
C ILE A 437 10.32 4.44 -17.64
N VAL A 438 10.58 5.55 -18.33
CA VAL A 438 11.48 6.61 -17.83
C VAL A 438 10.96 7.19 -16.52
N ALA A 439 9.68 7.54 -16.46
CA ALA A 439 9.07 8.11 -15.26
C ALA A 439 9.15 7.16 -14.06
N LEU A 440 8.81 5.86 -14.26
CA LEU A 440 8.83 4.83 -13.22
C LEU A 440 10.25 4.40 -12.80
N ALA A 441 11.26 4.63 -13.63
CA ALA A 441 12.64 4.35 -13.27
C ALA A 441 13.31 5.54 -12.56
N VAL A 442 13.20 6.74 -13.14
CA VAL A 442 13.93 7.93 -12.65
C VAL A 442 13.36 8.46 -11.34
N GLY A 443 12.02 8.51 -11.20
CA GLY A 443 11.39 9.00 -9.97
C GLY A 443 11.85 8.26 -8.72
N PRO A 444 11.73 6.91 -8.65
CA PRO A 444 12.24 6.13 -7.52
C PRO A 444 13.74 6.28 -7.27
N VAL A 445 14.55 6.42 -8.32
CA VAL A 445 16.01 6.69 -8.17
C VAL A 445 16.24 8.02 -7.47
N CYS A 446 15.52 9.07 -7.84
CA CYS A 446 15.65 10.38 -7.19
C CYS A 446 15.24 10.29 -5.70
N GLY A 447 14.12 9.62 -5.39
CA GLY A 447 13.70 9.40 -4.00
C GLY A 447 14.71 8.58 -3.20
N PHE A 448 15.25 7.52 -3.79
CA PHE A 448 16.33 6.72 -3.21
C PHE A 448 17.57 7.57 -2.88
N VAL A 449 18.01 8.43 -3.79
CA VAL A 449 19.15 9.33 -3.56
C VAL A 449 18.87 10.27 -2.39
N VAL A 450 17.66 10.84 -2.29
CA VAL A 450 17.25 11.68 -1.15
C VAL A 450 17.36 10.92 0.17
N HIS A 451 16.87 9.67 0.23
CA HIS A 451 16.98 8.84 1.43
C HIS A 451 18.45 8.59 1.80
N MET A 452 19.26 8.17 0.83
CA MET A 452 20.67 7.82 1.09
C MET A 452 21.51 9.02 1.53
N VAL A 453 21.37 10.16 0.84
CA VAL A 453 22.08 11.40 1.18
C VAL A 453 21.61 11.90 2.55
N GLY A 454 20.29 11.96 2.77
CA GLY A 454 19.73 12.46 4.03
C GLY A 454 20.17 11.62 5.24
N VAL A 455 20.07 10.27 5.16
CA VAL A 455 20.52 9.40 6.25
C VAL A 455 22.03 9.50 6.45
N SER A 456 22.84 9.58 5.39
CA SER A 456 24.29 9.73 5.51
C SER A 456 24.70 11.04 6.20
N LEU A 457 24.01 12.14 5.91
CA LEU A 457 24.27 13.43 6.55
C LEU A 457 23.84 13.42 8.02
N ALA A 458 22.69 12.83 8.33
CA ALA A 458 22.20 12.72 9.70
C ALA A 458 23.14 11.87 10.57
N SER A 459 23.63 10.72 10.07
CA SER A 459 24.58 9.87 10.79
C SER A 459 25.91 10.59 11.09
N ARG A 460 26.41 11.41 10.16
CA ARG A 460 27.63 12.20 10.38
C ARG A 460 27.45 13.30 11.41
N ALA A 461 26.27 13.91 11.46
CA ALA A 461 25.95 14.94 12.46
C ALA A 461 25.88 14.38 13.88
N GLU A 462 25.44 13.11 14.03
CA GLU A 462 25.44 12.41 15.32
C GLU A 462 26.85 11.98 15.79
N GLU A 463 27.79 11.76 14.86
CA GLU A 463 29.17 11.39 15.14
C GLU A 463 30.09 12.59 15.46
N ALA A 464 29.65 13.83 15.14
CA ALA A 464 30.42 15.03 15.43
C ALA A 464 30.50 15.28 16.95
N PRO A 465 31.71 15.47 17.56
CA PRO A 465 31.86 15.76 18.97
C PRO A 465 31.06 17.04 19.31
N THR A 466 30.23 16.98 20.33
CA THR A 466 29.65 18.19 20.94
C THR A 466 30.79 18.92 21.63
N GLU A 467 31.30 20.00 21.01
CA GLU A 467 32.24 20.95 21.64
C GLU A 467 31.61 21.69 22.82
#